data_e5a20c3fb9b9ebcac89768c8d22e9e86
#
_entry.id   e5a20c3fb9b9ebcac89768c8d22e9e86
#
_cell.length_a   1.000
_cell.length_b   1.000
_cell.length_c   1.000
_cell.angle_alpha   90.00
_cell.angle_beta   90.00
_cell.angle_gamma   90.00
#
_symmetry.space_group_name_H-M   'P 1'
#
loop_
_entity.id
_entity.type
_entity.pdbx_description
1 polymer ?
#
loop_
_entity_poly.entity_id
_entity_poly.type
_entity_poly.pdbx_seq_one_letter_code
_entity_poly.pdbx_strand_id
1 'polypeptide(L)'
;MNNNDVYLGNPNLKKANTPIEFSQDNVLEFLKCKDDPIYFTRKYIKIVSLDEGLVPFNMYDFQEKLIDRFHKNRFNICKMPRQTGKSTTCISYLLHYAVFNDNVNIAVLANKASTARDLLGRLQLAYENLPTWMQQGIISWNKGSLELENGSKISANSTSSSAVRGGSYNVIFLDEFAFIPNHIADDFFASVYPTITSGQSTKVIIVSTPRGMNHFYRMWHDSEKGKSEYVPTDVHWSEVPGRDAEWKEQTIANTSEQQFKIEFECEFLGSVNTLIAAT
;
A
#
# COMPACT_ATOMS: atom_id res chain seq x y z
N MET A 1 30.86 3.92 -0.80
CA MET A 1 30.83 2.99 -1.95
C MET A 1 31.64 3.57 -3.10
N ASN A 2 32.39 2.72 -3.80
CA ASN A 2 33.06 3.11 -5.03
C ASN A 2 32.03 3.26 -6.18
N ASN A 3 32.35 4.03 -7.23
CA ASN A 3 31.46 4.20 -8.38
C ASN A 3 31.02 2.87 -9.04
N ASN A 4 31.75 1.79 -8.84
CA ASN A 4 31.42 0.46 -9.36
C ASN A 4 30.37 -0.30 -8.53
N ASP A 5 30.13 0.16 -7.29
CA ASP A 5 29.25 -0.51 -6.33
C ASP A 5 27.83 0.06 -6.34
N VAL A 6 27.61 1.14 -7.10
CA VAL A 6 26.32 1.84 -7.17
C VAL A 6 25.61 1.56 -8.49
N TYR A 7 24.29 1.51 -8.43
CA TYR A 7 23.47 1.24 -9.61
C TYR A 7 23.35 2.50 -10.49
N LEU A 8 23.80 2.40 -11.74
CA LEU A 8 23.79 3.49 -12.73
C LEU A 8 24.32 4.84 -12.22
N GLY A 9 25.31 4.81 -11.31
CA GLY A 9 25.93 6.02 -10.74
C GLY A 9 25.11 6.71 -9.65
N ASN A 10 23.98 6.14 -9.21
CA ASN A 10 23.20 6.67 -8.08
C ASN A 10 23.84 6.23 -6.74
N PRO A 11 24.43 7.17 -5.94
CA PRO A 11 25.11 6.83 -4.70
C PRO A 11 24.21 6.24 -3.61
N ASN A 12 22.88 6.39 -3.75
CA ASN A 12 21.89 5.89 -2.80
C ASN A 12 21.38 4.48 -3.16
N LEU A 13 21.83 3.89 -4.25
CA LEU A 13 21.39 2.60 -4.73
C LEU A 13 22.56 1.61 -4.83
N LYS A 14 22.54 0.58 -4.00
CA LYS A 14 23.48 -0.54 -4.10
C LYS A 14 23.24 -1.32 -5.38
N LYS A 15 24.30 -1.58 -6.15
CA LYS A 15 24.25 -2.47 -7.31
C LYS A 15 24.19 -3.94 -6.87
N ALA A 16 23.52 -4.78 -7.65
CA ALA A 16 23.49 -6.22 -7.41
C ALA A 16 24.90 -6.84 -7.41
N ASN A 17 25.09 -7.84 -6.58
CA ASN A 17 26.36 -8.54 -6.36
C ASN A 17 27.50 -7.67 -5.77
N THR A 18 27.16 -6.53 -5.17
CA THR A 18 28.12 -5.73 -4.41
C THR A 18 28.28 -6.33 -3.02
N PRO A 19 29.48 -6.84 -2.66
CA PRO A 19 29.70 -7.40 -1.34
C PRO A 19 29.56 -6.34 -0.25
N ILE A 20 28.93 -6.71 0.86
CA ILE A 20 28.79 -5.88 2.06
C ILE A 20 29.35 -6.66 3.24
N GLU A 21 30.20 -6.04 4.01
CA GLU A 21 30.60 -6.54 5.30
C GLU A 21 29.53 -6.17 6.35
N PHE A 22 28.91 -7.19 6.94
CA PHE A 22 27.98 -7.00 8.02
C PHE A 22 28.72 -7.04 9.36
N SER A 23 28.57 -6.00 10.16
CA SER A 23 28.92 -6.08 11.57
C SER A 23 27.92 -6.96 12.31
N GLN A 24 28.29 -7.46 13.49
CA GLN A 24 27.38 -8.23 14.33
C GLN A 24 26.11 -7.42 14.67
N ASP A 25 26.24 -6.12 14.91
CA ASP A 25 25.10 -5.21 15.16
C ASP A 25 24.18 -5.10 13.94
N ASN A 26 24.76 -5.02 12.72
CA ASN A 26 23.95 -5.00 11.49
C ASN A 26 23.14 -6.30 11.32
N VAL A 27 23.70 -7.45 11.65
CA VAL A 27 22.98 -8.74 11.57
C VAL A 27 21.82 -8.76 12.57
N LEU A 28 22.05 -8.37 13.83
CA LEU A 28 21.00 -8.31 14.83
C LEU A 28 19.88 -7.33 14.46
N GLU A 29 20.27 -6.17 13.96
CA GLU A 29 19.33 -5.14 13.51
C GLU A 29 18.51 -5.61 12.30
N PHE A 30 19.17 -6.29 11.33
CA PHE A 30 18.49 -6.85 10.18
C PHE A 30 17.42 -7.89 10.59
N LEU A 31 17.75 -8.79 11.50
CA LEU A 31 16.83 -9.80 12.02
C LEU A 31 15.66 -9.15 12.74
N LYS A 32 15.93 -8.13 13.59
CA LYS A 32 14.87 -7.39 14.27
C LYS A 32 13.93 -6.68 13.29
N CYS A 33 14.47 -6.04 12.27
CA CYS A 33 13.67 -5.40 11.22
C CYS A 33 12.85 -6.41 10.42
N LYS A 34 13.41 -7.59 10.13
CA LYS A 34 12.72 -8.66 9.43
C LYS A 34 11.50 -9.16 10.19
N ASP A 35 11.62 -9.34 11.50
CA ASP A 35 10.58 -9.90 12.36
C ASP A 35 9.51 -8.85 12.74
N ASP A 36 9.87 -7.55 12.73
CA ASP A 36 8.98 -6.46 13.15
C ASP A 36 8.87 -5.37 12.07
N PRO A 37 7.85 -5.43 11.19
CA PRO A 37 7.64 -4.43 10.16
C PRO A 37 7.28 -3.04 10.72
N ILE A 38 6.74 -2.95 11.93
CA ILE A 38 6.44 -1.67 12.59
C ILE A 38 7.75 -1.02 13.04
N TYR A 39 8.63 -1.78 13.69
CA TYR A 39 9.95 -1.30 14.07
C TYR A 39 10.76 -0.82 12.87
N PHE A 40 10.80 -1.63 11.79
CA PHE A 40 11.45 -1.25 10.54
C PHE A 40 10.91 0.07 10.01
N THR A 41 9.58 0.20 9.93
CA THR A 41 8.93 1.40 9.39
C THR A 41 9.27 2.64 10.22
N ARG A 42 9.15 2.57 11.53
CA ARG A 42 9.47 3.68 12.43
C ARG A 42 10.92 4.16 12.32
N LYS A 43 11.85 3.22 12.18
CA LYS A 43 13.27 3.53 12.25
C LYS A 43 13.86 3.94 10.92
N TYR A 44 13.40 3.35 9.82
CA TYR A 44 14.09 3.46 8.54
C TYR A 44 13.28 4.14 7.44
N ILE A 45 11.95 4.16 7.54
CA ILE A 45 11.16 4.76 6.48
C ILE A 45 11.12 6.27 6.63
N LYS A 46 11.42 6.95 5.52
CA LYS A 46 11.25 8.38 5.37
C LYS A 46 10.19 8.68 4.32
N ILE A 47 9.48 9.76 4.53
CA ILE A 47 8.39 10.24 3.66
C ILE A 47 8.60 11.70 3.32
N VAL A 48 7.97 12.15 2.24
CA VAL A 48 7.96 13.59 1.90
C VAL A 48 6.74 14.24 2.56
N SER A 49 7.02 15.12 3.52
CA SER A 49 6.06 16.08 4.08
C SER A 49 5.94 17.28 3.15
N LEU A 50 4.75 17.85 3.04
CA LEU A 50 4.53 19.08 2.25
C LEU A 50 5.25 20.29 2.87
N ASP A 51 5.36 20.33 4.19
CA ASP A 51 5.88 21.48 4.92
C ASP A 51 7.37 21.35 5.29
N GLU A 52 7.84 20.12 5.52
CA GLU A 52 9.17 19.86 6.09
C GLU A 52 10.11 19.09 5.14
N GLY A 53 9.62 18.71 3.95
CA GLY A 53 10.42 17.92 3.00
C GLY A 53 10.57 16.45 3.43
N LEU A 54 11.78 15.91 3.37
CA LEU A 54 12.03 14.49 3.70
C LEU A 54 12.17 14.31 5.22
N VAL A 55 11.20 13.63 5.83
CA VAL A 55 11.12 13.40 7.27
C VAL A 55 10.96 11.91 7.62
N PRO A 56 11.30 11.46 8.83
CA PRO A 56 10.97 10.13 9.32
C PRO A 56 9.44 9.90 9.30
N PHE A 57 9.04 8.67 8.99
CA PHE A 57 7.61 8.31 9.02
C PHE A 57 7.17 8.04 10.46
N ASN A 58 6.75 9.08 11.15
CA ASN A 58 6.14 8.99 12.48
C ASN A 58 4.69 8.51 12.32
N MET A 59 4.48 7.20 12.43
CA MET A 59 3.17 6.59 12.24
C MET A 59 2.20 6.94 13.37
N TYR A 60 0.94 7.12 13.00
CA TYR A 60 -0.18 7.15 13.92
C TYR A 60 -0.55 5.72 14.38
N ASP A 61 -1.22 5.60 15.52
CA ASP A 61 -1.58 4.30 16.10
C ASP A 61 -2.39 3.43 15.13
N PHE A 62 -3.30 4.01 14.36
CA PHE A 62 -4.06 3.24 13.37
C PHE A 62 -3.20 2.74 12.20
N GLN A 63 -2.14 3.46 11.83
CA GLN A 63 -1.22 3.03 10.77
C GLN A 63 -0.38 1.84 11.22
N GLU A 64 0.03 1.80 12.47
CA GLU A 64 0.71 0.65 13.04
C GLU A 64 -0.18 -0.59 13.12
N LYS A 65 -1.44 -0.39 13.55
CA LYS A 65 -2.45 -1.45 13.53
C LYS A 65 -2.69 -2.00 12.12
N LEU A 66 -2.64 -1.14 11.09
CA LEU A 66 -2.72 -1.57 9.69
C LEU A 66 -1.55 -2.47 9.30
N ILE A 67 -0.31 -2.06 9.59
CA ILE A 67 0.89 -2.86 9.30
C ILE A 67 0.82 -4.21 10.00
N ASP A 68 0.44 -4.24 11.27
CA ASP A 68 0.25 -5.47 12.04
C ASP A 68 -0.80 -6.39 11.39
N ARG A 69 -1.93 -5.83 10.96
CA ARG A 69 -2.98 -6.59 10.27
C ARG A 69 -2.52 -7.12 8.92
N PHE A 70 -1.80 -6.33 8.12
CA PHE A 70 -1.22 -6.80 6.84
C PHE A 70 -0.22 -7.93 7.06
N HIS A 71 0.55 -7.86 8.14
CA HIS A 71 1.52 -8.89 8.47
C HIS A 71 0.85 -10.20 8.90
N LYS A 72 -0.15 -10.14 9.76
CA LYS A 72 -0.84 -11.30 10.34
C LYS A 72 -1.87 -11.93 9.41
N ASN A 73 -2.59 -11.14 8.61
CA ASN A 73 -3.70 -11.64 7.82
C ASN A 73 -3.34 -11.76 6.34
N ARG A 74 -3.96 -12.74 5.70
CA ARG A 74 -3.81 -12.99 4.26
C ARG A 74 -4.63 -12.02 3.43
N PHE A 75 -5.87 -11.75 3.83
CA PHE A 75 -6.80 -10.88 3.12
C PHE A 75 -7.18 -9.68 3.98
N ASN A 76 -6.98 -8.48 3.47
CA ASN A 76 -7.28 -7.25 4.17
C ASN A 76 -8.11 -6.33 3.27
N ILE A 77 -9.18 -5.74 3.82
CA ILE A 77 -9.97 -4.70 3.18
C ILE A 77 -10.08 -3.50 4.12
N CYS A 78 -9.63 -2.32 3.65
CA CYS A 78 -9.51 -1.12 4.48
C CYS A 78 -10.36 0.00 3.90
N LYS A 79 -11.33 0.47 4.67
CA LYS A 79 -12.16 1.63 4.40
C LYS A 79 -11.58 2.81 5.16
N MET A 80 -11.05 3.81 4.46
CA MET A 80 -10.27 4.87 5.09
C MET A 80 -10.53 6.25 4.47
N PRO A 81 -10.56 7.31 5.29
CA PRO A 81 -10.72 8.67 4.83
C PRO A 81 -9.57 9.12 3.92
N ARG A 82 -9.79 10.21 3.22
CA ARG A 82 -8.71 10.89 2.50
C ARG A 82 -7.65 11.45 3.43
N GLN A 83 -6.41 11.51 2.93
CA GLN A 83 -5.26 12.12 3.62
C GLN A 83 -4.96 11.50 5.00
N THR A 84 -5.19 10.22 5.16
CA THR A 84 -4.83 9.46 6.37
C THR A 84 -3.48 8.74 6.24
N GLY A 85 -2.73 8.97 5.16
CA GLY A 85 -1.49 8.27 4.89
C GLY A 85 -1.65 6.79 4.50
N LYS A 86 -2.88 6.35 4.12
CA LYS A 86 -3.19 4.95 3.78
C LYS A 86 -2.20 4.34 2.78
N SER A 87 -1.99 5.00 1.64
CA SER A 87 -1.10 4.49 0.59
C SER A 87 0.36 4.45 1.07
N THR A 88 0.80 5.44 1.85
CA THR A 88 2.16 5.47 2.43
C THR A 88 2.39 4.31 3.39
N THR A 89 1.42 4.02 4.26
CA THR A 89 1.47 2.87 5.19
C THR A 89 1.56 1.54 4.43
N CYS A 90 0.74 1.37 3.39
CA CYS A 90 0.77 0.17 2.54
C CYS A 90 2.14 0.02 1.85
N ILE A 91 2.65 1.09 1.23
CA ILE A 91 3.94 1.09 0.54
C ILE A 91 5.10 0.75 1.49
N SER A 92 5.08 1.25 2.73
CA SER A 92 6.08 0.91 3.74
C SER A 92 6.09 -0.59 4.07
N TYR A 93 4.90 -1.19 4.21
CA TYR A 93 4.76 -2.63 4.41
C TYR A 93 5.23 -3.43 3.19
N LEU A 94 4.88 -3.01 1.96
CA LEU A 94 5.32 -3.68 0.74
C LEU A 94 6.84 -3.64 0.57
N LEU A 95 7.47 -2.52 0.93
CA LEU A 95 8.93 -2.39 0.93
C LEU A 95 9.57 -3.36 1.93
N HIS A 96 9.06 -3.39 3.17
CA HIS A 96 9.50 -4.37 4.16
C HIS A 96 9.40 -5.80 3.60
N TYR A 97 8.24 -6.15 3.03
CA TYR A 97 8.00 -7.49 2.50
C TYR A 97 9.00 -7.86 1.38
N ALA A 98 9.32 -6.93 0.50
CA ALA A 98 10.27 -7.16 -0.60
C ALA A 98 11.73 -7.27 -0.13
N VAL A 99 12.13 -6.48 0.88
CA VAL A 99 13.51 -6.44 1.37
C VAL A 99 13.85 -7.69 2.19
N PHE A 100 12.90 -8.17 2.99
CA PHE A 100 13.16 -9.23 3.99
C PHE A 100 12.66 -10.61 3.59
N ASN A 101 12.05 -10.78 2.40
CA ASN A 101 11.68 -12.08 1.86
C ASN A 101 12.29 -12.28 0.47
N ASP A 102 12.74 -13.50 0.21
CA ASP A 102 13.37 -13.85 -1.07
C ASP A 102 12.33 -14.28 -2.10
N ASN A 103 12.62 -13.97 -3.38
CA ASN A 103 11.84 -14.42 -4.53
C ASN A 103 10.35 -14.05 -4.46
N VAL A 104 10.01 -12.89 -3.88
CA VAL A 104 8.63 -12.43 -3.80
C VAL A 104 8.25 -11.55 -4.98
N ASN A 105 7.04 -11.74 -5.48
CA ASN A 105 6.46 -10.96 -6.56
C ASN A 105 5.29 -10.14 -6.02
N ILE A 106 5.37 -8.81 -6.18
CA ILE A 106 4.39 -7.86 -5.63
C ILE A 106 3.76 -7.05 -6.76
N ALA A 107 2.43 -7.05 -6.84
CA ALA A 107 1.68 -6.19 -7.73
C ALA A 107 1.13 -4.97 -6.98
N VAL A 108 1.48 -3.77 -7.43
CA VAL A 108 0.92 -2.49 -6.97
C VAL A 108 -0.08 -2.03 -8.03
N LEU A 109 -1.35 -2.05 -7.70
CA LEU A 109 -2.44 -1.77 -8.62
C LEU A 109 -3.24 -0.55 -8.16
N ALA A 110 -3.62 0.31 -9.10
CA ALA A 110 -4.46 1.47 -8.84
C ALA A 110 -5.46 1.67 -9.99
N ASN A 111 -6.41 2.58 -9.82
CA ASN A 111 -7.39 2.92 -10.86
C ASN A 111 -6.76 3.45 -12.15
N LYS A 112 -5.56 4.04 -12.07
CA LYS A 112 -4.77 4.53 -13.23
C LYS A 112 -3.32 4.09 -13.12
N ALA A 113 -2.69 3.81 -14.26
CA ALA A 113 -1.28 3.44 -14.32
C ALA A 113 -0.34 4.55 -13.80
N SER A 114 -0.70 5.84 -13.96
CA SER A 114 0.05 6.96 -13.37
C SER A 114 0.06 6.88 -11.85
N THR A 115 -1.11 6.67 -11.23
CA THR A 115 -1.23 6.53 -9.77
C THR A 115 -0.42 5.34 -9.25
N ALA A 116 -0.48 4.19 -9.92
CA ALA A 116 0.33 3.04 -9.53
C ALA A 116 1.84 3.32 -9.62
N ARG A 117 2.29 4.04 -10.67
CA ARG A 117 3.68 4.48 -10.79
C ARG A 117 4.10 5.49 -9.73
N ASP A 118 3.21 6.40 -9.33
CA ASP A 118 3.47 7.34 -8.24
C ASP A 118 3.65 6.62 -6.91
N LEU A 119 2.85 5.56 -6.66
CA LEU A 119 3.02 4.68 -5.49
C LEU A 119 4.38 3.96 -5.52
N LEU A 120 4.75 3.41 -6.67
CA LEU A 120 6.07 2.79 -6.83
C LEU A 120 7.20 3.81 -6.63
N GLY A 121 7.05 5.04 -7.12
CA GLY A 121 8.02 6.12 -6.91
C GLY A 121 8.22 6.47 -5.43
N ARG A 122 7.15 6.44 -4.62
CA ARG A 122 7.25 6.60 -3.15
C ARG A 122 8.00 5.43 -2.50
N LEU A 123 7.74 4.20 -2.95
CA LEU A 123 8.48 3.02 -2.48
C LEU A 123 9.96 3.13 -2.84
N GLN A 124 10.26 3.55 -4.06
CA GLN A 124 11.62 3.76 -4.54
C GLN A 124 12.35 4.83 -3.69
N LEU A 125 11.69 5.95 -3.39
CA LEU A 125 12.25 6.97 -2.52
C LEU A 125 12.53 6.44 -1.10
N ALA A 126 11.61 5.67 -0.53
CA ALA A 126 11.81 5.05 0.77
C ALA A 126 12.99 4.07 0.75
N TYR A 127 13.12 3.28 -0.31
CA TYR A 127 14.24 2.35 -0.51
C TYR A 127 15.60 3.08 -0.61
N GLU A 128 15.71 4.16 -1.38
CA GLU A 128 16.92 4.98 -1.54
C GLU A 128 17.41 5.56 -0.20
N ASN A 129 16.53 5.70 0.79
CA ASN A 129 16.84 6.20 2.11
C ASN A 129 17.20 5.10 3.12
N LEU A 130 17.14 3.82 2.74
CA LEU A 130 17.60 2.74 3.59
C LEU A 130 19.15 2.76 3.70
N PRO A 131 19.71 2.39 4.87
CA PRO A 131 21.15 2.18 4.97
C PRO A 131 21.63 1.16 3.95
N THR A 132 22.78 1.39 3.36
CA THR A 132 23.31 0.56 2.27
C THR A 132 23.48 -0.91 2.66
N TRP A 133 23.84 -1.16 3.92
CA TRP A 133 23.96 -2.54 4.45
C TRP A 133 22.62 -3.28 4.52
N MET A 134 21.49 -2.57 4.55
CA MET A 134 20.14 -3.15 4.57
C MET A 134 19.57 -3.32 3.15
N GLN A 135 20.08 -2.57 2.18
CA GLN A 135 19.60 -2.65 0.81
C GLN A 135 19.95 -4.00 0.18
N GLN A 136 18.99 -4.64 -0.43
CA GLN A 136 19.23 -5.65 -1.45
C GLN A 136 19.81 -4.95 -2.70
N GLY A 137 20.73 -5.57 -3.45
CA GLY A 137 21.26 -4.94 -4.65
C GLY A 137 20.21 -4.79 -5.75
N ILE A 138 20.33 -3.74 -6.55
CA ILE A 138 19.40 -3.46 -7.64
C ILE A 138 19.80 -4.21 -8.91
N ILE A 139 18.88 -5.02 -9.46
CA ILE A 139 18.98 -5.64 -10.78
C ILE A 139 18.32 -4.75 -11.83
N SER A 140 17.09 -4.27 -11.56
CA SER A 140 16.34 -3.40 -12.45
C SER A 140 15.60 -2.32 -11.65
N TRP A 141 15.63 -1.10 -12.18
CA TRP A 141 15.02 0.07 -11.54
C TRP A 141 14.43 0.99 -12.59
N ASN A 142 13.11 1.01 -12.70
CA ASN A 142 12.42 1.88 -13.65
C ASN A 142 11.08 2.37 -13.09
N LYS A 143 10.38 3.24 -13.84
CA LYS A 143 9.12 3.87 -13.39
C LYS A 143 7.95 2.90 -13.22
N GLY A 144 8.03 1.71 -13.78
CA GLY A 144 6.94 0.73 -13.74
C GLY A 144 7.26 -0.53 -12.95
N SER A 145 8.53 -0.77 -12.64
CA SER A 145 8.96 -1.94 -11.88
C SER A 145 10.33 -1.77 -11.25
N LEU A 146 10.60 -2.56 -10.24
CA LEU A 146 11.93 -2.75 -9.69
C LEU A 146 12.18 -4.24 -9.43
N GLU A 147 13.45 -4.65 -9.50
CA GLU A 147 13.90 -6.01 -9.23
C GLU A 147 15.16 -5.96 -8.35
N LEU A 148 15.13 -6.74 -7.27
CA LEU A 148 16.16 -6.81 -6.26
C LEU A 148 16.99 -8.10 -6.41
N GLU A 149 18.24 -8.10 -5.93
CA GLU A 149 19.14 -9.26 -6.01
C GLU A 149 18.66 -10.49 -5.23
N ASN A 150 17.80 -10.31 -4.21
CA ASN A 150 17.14 -11.44 -3.53
C ASN A 150 16.02 -12.08 -4.36
N GLY A 151 15.89 -11.74 -5.66
CA GLY A 151 14.87 -12.24 -6.56
C GLY A 151 13.50 -11.60 -6.43
N SER A 152 13.34 -10.64 -5.52
CA SER A 152 12.05 -9.97 -5.30
C SER A 152 11.77 -8.93 -6.38
N LYS A 153 10.52 -8.88 -6.84
CA LYS A 153 10.05 -7.99 -7.91
C LYS A 153 8.82 -7.23 -7.46
N ILE A 154 8.76 -5.95 -7.82
CA ILE A 154 7.57 -5.10 -7.60
C ILE A 154 7.20 -4.49 -8.94
N SER A 155 5.93 -4.61 -9.34
CA SER A 155 5.41 -4.03 -10.58
C SER A 155 4.19 -3.15 -10.29
N ALA A 156 4.10 -2.02 -11.02
CA ALA A 156 3.04 -1.03 -10.88
C ALA A 156 2.21 -0.92 -12.16
N ASN A 157 0.91 -1.24 -12.08
CA ASN A 157 0.00 -1.26 -13.21
C ASN A 157 -1.37 -0.68 -12.85
N SER A 158 -2.16 -0.32 -13.87
CA SER A 158 -3.58 -0.07 -13.66
C SER A 158 -4.31 -1.38 -13.37
N THR A 159 -5.34 -1.32 -12.52
CA THR A 159 -6.20 -2.48 -12.28
C THR A 159 -6.99 -2.82 -13.55
N SER A 160 -6.73 -3.99 -14.10
CA SER A 160 -7.41 -4.53 -15.27
C SER A 160 -7.42 -6.05 -15.22
N SER A 161 -8.27 -6.69 -15.98
CA SER A 161 -8.37 -8.17 -16.05
C SER A 161 -7.06 -8.85 -16.50
N SER A 162 -6.17 -8.10 -17.15
CA SER A 162 -4.87 -8.59 -17.63
C SER A 162 -3.69 -8.22 -16.73
N ALA A 163 -3.88 -7.32 -15.74
CA ALA A 163 -2.78 -6.74 -14.95
C ALA A 163 -1.92 -7.77 -14.21
N VAL A 164 -2.53 -8.88 -13.80
CA VAL A 164 -1.86 -9.96 -13.03
C VAL A 164 -2.10 -11.33 -13.66
N ARG A 165 -2.68 -11.38 -14.89
CA ARG A 165 -2.96 -12.64 -15.58
C ARG A 165 -1.64 -13.32 -15.99
N GLY A 166 -1.51 -14.60 -15.66
CA GLY A 166 -0.34 -15.41 -16.01
C GLY A 166 0.88 -15.22 -15.10
N GLY A 167 0.80 -14.33 -14.09
CA GLY A 167 1.83 -14.19 -13.07
C GLY A 167 1.44 -14.88 -11.76
N SER A 168 2.45 -15.29 -10.99
CA SER A 168 2.28 -15.72 -9.59
C SER A 168 2.69 -14.56 -8.69
N TYR A 169 1.85 -14.17 -7.75
CA TYR A 169 2.10 -13.05 -6.85
C TYR A 169 2.00 -13.48 -5.40
N ASN A 170 2.93 -12.97 -4.59
CA ASN A 170 2.94 -13.14 -3.15
C ASN A 170 2.10 -12.06 -2.47
N VAL A 171 2.07 -10.84 -3.05
CA VAL A 171 1.23 -9.74 -2.56
C VAL A 171 0.57 -9.03 -3.74
N ILE A 172 -0.73 -8.80 -3.62
CA ILE A 172 -1.51 -7.97 -4.54
C ILE A 172 -2.08 -6.80 -3.72
N PHE A 173 -1.60 -5.60 -4.03
CA PHE A 173 -2.07 -4.37 -3.40
C PHE A 173 -2.94 -3.58 -4.37
N LEU A 174 -4.16 -3.25 -3.95
CA LEU A 174 -5.17 -2.52 -4.71
C LEU A 174 -5.46 -1.19 -4.00
N ASP A 175 -4.95 -0.09 -4.55
CA ASP A 175 -5.21 1.26 -4.04
C ASP A 175 -6.39 1.89 -4.78
N GLU A 176 -7.17 2.68 -4.05
CA GLU A 176 -8.36 3.39 -4.54
C GLU A 176 -9.36 2.46 -5.28
N PHE A 177 -9.56 1.25 -4.74
CA PHE A 177 -10.33 0.21 -5.39
C PHE A 177 -11.81 0.57 -5.64
N ALA A 178 -12.42 1.39 -4.78
CA ALA A 178 -13.79 1.88 -4.97
C ALA A 178 -13.95 2.78 -6.22
N PHE A 179 -12.85 3.24 -6.81
CA PHE A 179 -12.87 4.09 -8.02
C PHE A 179 -12.78 3.28 -9.32
N ILE A 180 -12.71 1.96 -9.22
CA ILE A 180 -12.66 1.06 -10.38
C ILE A 180 -14.10 0.76 -10.82
N PRO A 181 -14.42 0.84 -12.13
CA PRO A 181 -15.74 0.46 -12.64
C PRO A 181 -16.07 -1.00 -12.29
N ASN A 182 -17.35 -1.26 -11.95
CA ASN A 182 -17.78 -2.59 -11.49
C ASN A 182 -17.41 -3.72 -12.45
N HIS A 183 -17.62 -3.54 -13.76
CA HIS A 183 -17.29 -4.57 -14.75
C HIS A 183 -15.78 -4.89 -14.79
N ILE A 184 -14.91 -3.90 -14.59
CA ILE A 184 -13.46 -4.11 -14.51
C ILE A 184 -13.10 -4.85 -13.20
N ALA A 185 -13.73 -4.48 -12.09
CA ALA A 185 -13.52 -5.13 -10.81
C ALA A 185 -13.97 -6.60 -10.83
N ASP A 186 -15.14 -6.88 -11.41
CA ASP A 186 -15.67 -8.24 -11.55
C ASP A 186 -14.75 -9.10 -12.45
N ASP A 187 -14.33 -8.58 -13.60
CA ASP A 187 -13.41 -9.25 -14.53
C ASP A 187 -12.00 -9.46 -13.90
N PHE A 188 -11.53 -8.48 -13.12
CA PHE A 188 -10.27 -8.57 -12.41
C PHE A 188 -10.29 -9.73 -11.42
N PHE A 189 -11.28 -9.78 -10.52
CA PHE A 189 -11.36 -10.85 -9.53
C PHE A 189 -11.56 -12.23 -10.17
N ALA A 190 -12.39 -12.35 -11.21
CA ALA A 190 -12.54 -13.59 -11.96
C ALA A 190 -11.19 -14.09 -12.54
N SER A 191 -10.36 -13.16 -13.01
CA SER A 191 -9.05 -13.48 -13.61
C SER A 191 -7.95 -13.75 -12.58
N VAL A 192 -8.01 -13.09 -11.41
CA VAL A 192 -6.95 -13.10 -10.38
C VAL A 192 -7.20 -14.17 -9.34
N TYR A 193 -8.45 -14.54 -9.09
CA TYR A 193 -8.82 -15.50 -8.06
C TYR A 193 -8.09 -16.85 -8.18
N PRO A 194 -7.91 -17.44 -9.38
CA PRO A 194 -7.10 -18.65 -9.52
C PRO A 194 -5.64 -18.46 -9.09
N THR A 195 -5.07 -17.28 -9.34
CA THR A 195 -3.70 -16.92 -8.92
C THR A 195 -3.59 -16.80 -7.40
N ILE A 196 -4.60 -16.20 -6.74
CA ILE A 196 -4.66 -16.07 -5.29
C ILE A 196 -4.82 -17.45 -4.63
N THR A 197 -5.63 -18.32 -5.19
CA THR A 197 -5.92 -19.64 -4.62
C THR A 197 -4.82 -20.67 -4.87
N SER A 198 -3.97 -20.47 -5.87
CA SER A 198 -2.83 -21.35 -6.15
C SER A 198 -1.75 -21.30 -5.07
N GLY A 199 -1.65 -20.19 -4.32
CA GLY A 199 -0.71 -20.01 -3.23
C GLY A 199 -1.41 -19.94 -1.87
N GLN A 200 -0.92 -20.67 -0.88
CA GLN A 200 -1.45 -20.62 0.50
C GLN A 200 -1.07 -19.34 1.24
N SER A 201 -0.05 -18.63 0.79
CA SER A 201 0.54 -17.44 1.45
C SER A 201 0.30 -16.13 0.70
N THR A 202 -0.37 -16.15 -0.46
CA THR A 202 -0.65 -14.92 -1.23
C THR A 202 -1.50 -13.96 -0.41
N LYS A 203 -1.00 -12.73 -0.25
CA LYS A 203 -1.71 -11.67 0.47
C LYS A 203 -2.44 -10.76 -0.51
N VAL A 204 -3.65 -10.33 -0.14
CA VAL A 204 -4.40 -9.30 -0.86
C VAL A 204 -4.71 -8.17 0.10
N ILE A 205 -4.31 -6.96 -0.28
CA ILE A 205 -4.54 -5.73 0.49
C ILE A 205 -5.35 -4.77 -0.38
N ILE A 206 -6.58 -4.50 0.02
CA ILE A 206 -7.49 -3.59 -0.67
C ILE A 206 -7.70 -2.36 0.21
N VAL A 207 -7.44 -1.18 -0.34
CA VAL A 207 -7.60 0.07 0.40
C VAL A 207 -8.37 1.07 -0.45
N SER A 208 -9.36 1.73 0.12
CA SER A 208 -10.11 2.78 -0.57
C SER A 208 -10.84 3.73 0.37
N THR A 209 -11.11 4.94 -0.11
CA THR A 209 -12.23 5.76 0.32
C THR A 209 -13.48 5.24 -0.40
N PRO A 210 -14.66 5.17 0.25
CA PRO A 210 -15.89 4.71 -0.38
C PRO A 210 -16.32 5.57 -1.58
N ARG A 211 -16.98 4.92 -2.54
CA ARG A 211 -17.58 5.59 -3.70
C ARG A 211 -18.85 4.89 -4.14
N GLY A 212 -19.97 5.20 -3.51
CA GLY A 212 -21.25 4.59 -3.82
C GLY A 212 -21.33 3.09 -3.52
N MET A 213 -22.42 2.44 -3.92
CA MET A 213 -22.68 1.02 -3.67
C MET A 213 -22.14 0.15 -4.82
N ASN A 214 -20.83 0.05 -4.92
CA ASN A 214 -20.10 -0.65 -5.97
C ASN A 214 -19.55 -2.01 -5.52
N HIS A 215 -18.60 -2.58 -6.26
CA HIS A 215 -17.93 -3.83 -5.90
C HIS A 215 -17.22 -3.75 -4.54
N PHE A 216 -16.55 -2.63 -4.24
CA PHE A 216 -15.88 -2.40 -2.94
C PHE A 216 -16.89 -2.41 -1.79
N TYR A 217 -18.07 -1.79 -1.96
CA TYR A 217 -19.16 -1.84 -0.98
C TYR A 217 -19.60 -3.29 -0.70
N ARG A 218 -19.82 -4.08 -1.75
CA ARG A 218 -20.24 -5.50 -1.58
C ARG A 218 -19.20 -6.28 -0.80
N MET A 219 -17.91 -6.15 -1.16
CA MET A 219 -16.81 -6.82 -0.46
C MET A 219 -16.68 -6.37 1.00
N TRP A 220 -16.80 -5.05 1.23
CA TRP A 220 -16.79 -4.49 2.59
C TRP A 220 -17.91 -5.08 3.44
N HIS A 221 -19.13 -5.04 2.95
CA HIS A 221 -20.31 -5.52 3.67
C HIS A 221 -20.27 -7.04 3.94
N ASP A 222 -19.77 -7.82 3.00
CA ASP A 222 -19.60 -9.26 3.20
C ASP A 222 -18.50 -9.55 4.22
N SER A 223 -17.44 -8.75 4.29
CA SER A 223 -16.38 -8.89 5.29
C SER A 223 -16.89 -8.54 6.70
N GLU A 224 -17.67 -7.45 6.85
CA GLU A 224 -18.27 -7.09 8.15
C GLU A 224 -19.22 -8.16 8.68
N LYS A 225 -19.90 -8.88 7.78
CA LYS A 225 -20.82 -9.99 8.13
C LYS A 225 -20.12 -11.35 8.29
N GLY A 226 -18.80 -11.40 8.16
CA GLY A 226 -18.04 -12.65 8.23
C GLY A 226 -18.35 -13.64 7.08
N LYS A 227 -18.86 -13.15 5.95
CA LYS A 227 -19.16 -13.96 4.77
C LYS A 227 -17.98 -14.14 3.83
N SER A 228 -16.87 -13.44 4.09
CA SER A 228 -15.62 -13.54 3.33
C SER A 228 -14.44 -13.65 4.29
N GLU A 229 -13.28 -14.09 3.77
CA GLU A 229 -12.04 -14.19 4.53
C GLU A 229 -11.32 -12.83 4.71
N TYR A 230 -11.84 -11.75 4.12
CA TYR A 230 -11.26 -10.43 4.27
C TYR A 230 -11.47 -9.89 5.67
N VAL A 231 -10.37 -9.42 6.28
CA VAL A 231 -10.40 -8.74 7.58
C VAL A 231 -10.69 -7.26 7.34
N PRO A 232 -11.86 -6.74 7.78
CA PRO A 232 -12.21 -5.35 7.58
C PRO A 232 -11.46 -4.45 8.56
N THR A 233 -10.99 -3.30 8.06
CA THR A 233 -10.41 -2.24 8.88
C THR A 233 -11.05 -0.92 8.50
N ASP A 234 -11.74 -0.30 9.44
CA ASP A 234 -12.27 1.05 9.36
C ASP A 234 -11.37 2.00 10.14
N VAL A 235 -11.15 3.20 9.62
CA VAL A 235 -10.42 4.28 10.30
C VAL A 235 -11.31 5.50 10.30
N HIS A 236 -11.54 6.06 11.49
CA HIS A 236 -12.33 7.27 11.61
C HIS A 236 -11.46 8.51 11.35
N TRP A 237 -12.03 9.56 10.75
CA TRP A 237 -11.28 10.77 10.40
C TRP A 237 -10.64 11.45 11.61
N SER A 238 -11.25 11.36 12.78
CA SER A 238 -10.75 11.96 14.04
C SER A 238 -9.55 11.21 14.65
N GLU A 239 -9.18 10.04 14.12
CA GLU A 239 -7.95 9.34 14.52
C GLU A 239 -6.69 10.03 13.97
N VAL A 240 -6.86 10.95 13.02
CA VAL A 240 -5.75 11.76 12.48
C VAL A 240 -5.53 12.96 13.40
N PRO A 241 -4.34 13.13 14.00
CA PRO A 241 -4.04 14.28 14.86
C PRO A 241 -4.33 15.62 14.19
N GLY A 242 -4.94 16.53 14.94
CA GLY A 242 -5.35 17.85 14.46
C GLY A 242 -6.69 17.89 13.73
N ARG A 243 -7.39 16.75 13.59
CA ARG A 243 -8.75 16.70 13.07
C ARG A 243 -9.75 16.61 14.23
N ASP A 244 -10.24 17.74 14.64
CA ASP A 244 -11.25 17.92 15.70
C ASP A 244 -12.60 18.43 15.14
N ALA A 245 -13.50 18.86 16.01
CA ALA A 245 -14.81 19.38 15.63
C ALA A 245 -14.69 20.69 14.81
N GLU A 246 -13.74 21.56 15.16
CA GLU A 246 -13.50 22.81 14.43
C GLU A 246 -12.97 22.52 13.02
N TRP A 247 -12.03 21.60 12.87
CA TRP A 247 -11.55 21.13 11.57
C TRP A 247 -12.69 20.55 10.72
N LYS A 248 -13.62 19.78 11.33
CA LYS A 248 -14.81 19.26 10.65
C LYS A 248 -15.69 20.38 10.12
N GLU A 249 -16.04 21.35 10.96
CA GLU A 249 -16.88 22.49 10.57
C GLU A 249 -16.24 23.30 9.44
N GLN A 250 -14.96 23.61 9.53
CA GLN A 250 -14.21 24.31 8.48
C GLN A 250 -14.17 23.51 7.18
N THR A 251 -13.98 22.20 7.25
CA THR A 251 -13.95 21.32 6.06
C THR A 251 -15.32 21.29 5.38
N ILE A 252 -16.41 21.18 6.15
CA ILE A 252 -17.78 21.21 5.62
C ILE A 252 -18.07 22.57 4.99
N ALA A 253 -17.68 23.68 5.62
CA ALA A 253 -17.88 25.03 5.11
C ALA A 253 -17.17 25.26 3.76
N ASN A 254 -15.97 24.66 3.57
CA ASN A 254 -15.18 24.77 2.35
C ASN A 254 -15.57 23.75 1.26
N THR A 255 -16.41 22.76 1.58
CA THR A 255 -16.82 21.70 0.65
C THR A 255 -18.33 21.52 0.66
N SER A 256 -18.83 20.51 1.34
CA SER A 256 -20.25 20.30 1.67
C SER A 256 -20.36 19.17 2.70
N GLU A 257 -21.48 19.12 3.42
CA GLU A 257 -21.77 18.03 4.34
C GLU A 257 -21.79 16.66 3.64
N GLN A 258 -22.36 16.59 2.43
CA GLN A 258 -22.39 15.36 1.65
C GLN A 258 -20.96 14.90 1.25
N GLN A 259 -20.11 15.83 0.86
CA GLN A 259 -18.73 15.50 0.52
C GLN A 259 -17.95 15.05 1.77
N PHE A 260 -18.18 15.69 2.92
CA PHE A 260 -17.57 15.30 4.18
C PHE A 260 -17.96 13.85 4.55
N LYS A 261 -19.23 13.51 4.46
CA LYS A 261 -19.73 12.15 4.71
C LYS A 261 -19.05 11.10 3.84
N ILE A 262 -18.88 11.37 2.55
CA ILE A 262 -18.22 10.42 1.62
C ILE A 262 -16.71 10.33 1.89
N GLU A 263 -16.03 11.46 1.94
CA GLU A 263 -14.57 11.52 1.87
C GLU A 263 -13.89 11.35 3.24
N PHE A 264 -14.59 11.68 4.33
CA PHE A 264 -14.05 11.65 5.69
C PHE A 264 -14.80 10.70 6.63
N GLU A 265 -16.13 10.69 6.63
CA GLU A 265 -16.92 9.73 7.42
C GLU A 265 -17.01 8.35 6.73
N CYS A 266 -16.52 8.27 5.49
CA CYS A 266 -16.48 7.02 4.73
C CYS A 266 -17.86 6.35 4.56
N GLU A 267 -18.91 7.15 4.39
CA GLU A 267 -20.26 6.63 4.12
C GLU A 267 -20.41 6.17 2.67
N PHE A 268 -21.09 5.04 2.49
CA PHE A 268 -21.47 4.54 1.17
C PHE A 268 -22.79 5.20 0.74
N LEU A 269 -22.75 6.44 0.31
CA LEU A 269 -23.94 7.12 -0.18
C LEU A 269 -24.28 6.64 -1.60
N GLY A 270 -25.57 6.38 -1.84
CA GLY A 270 -26.07 6.10 -3.19
C GLY A 270 -25.79 7.26 -4.15
N SER A 271 -25.68 7.00 -5.45
CA SER A 271 -25.49 8.08 -6.43
C SER A 271 -26.67 9.05 -6.38
N VAL A 272 -26.40 10.34 -6.33
CA VAL A 272 -27.40 11.43 -6.32
C VAL A 272 -28.31 11.40 -7.56
N ASN A 273 -28.00 10.56 -8.53
CA ASN A 273 -28.74 10.39 -9.78
C ASN A 273 -29.70 9.19 -9.83
N THR A 274 -29.94 8.47 -8.74
CA THR A 274 -31.04 7.52 -8.70
C THR A 274 -32.33 8.26 -8.37
N LEU A 275 -33.18 8.46 -9.37
CA LEU A 275 -34.54 9.01 -9.31
C LEU A 275 -35.52 8.15 -8.49
N ILE A 276 -35.04 7.18 -7.71
CA ILE A 276 -35.85 6.33 -6.86
C ILE A 276 -35.33 6.45 -5.44
N ALA A 277 -36.02 7.26 -4.64
CA ALA A 277 -35.88 7.17 -3.20
C ALA A 277 -36.30 5.76 -2.80
N ALA A 278 -35.44 5.03 -2.10
CA ALA A 278 -35.84 3.78 -1.47
C ALA A 278 -36.88 4.14 -0.39
N THR A 279 -38.14 3.79 -0.64
CA THR A 279 -39.22 3.74 0.35
C THR A 279 -38.98 2.57 1.29
#